data_abba83f0253c4e0734cb19d1702ad829
#
_entry.id   abba83f0253c4e0734cb19d1702ad829
#
_cell.length_a   1.000
_cell.length_b   1.000
_cell.length_c   1.000
_cell.angle_alpha   90.00
_cell.angle_beta   90.00
_cell.angle_gamma   90.00
#
_symmetry.space_group_name_H-M   'P 1'
#
loop_
_entity.id
_entity.type
_entity.pdbx_description
1 polymer ?
#
loop_
_entity_poly.entity_id
_entity_poly.type
_entity_poly.pdbx_seq_one_letter_code
_entity_poly.pdbx_strand_id
1 'polypeptide(L)'
;MSTLYSEEERTKIEWAIGSIVSGDSKKLQKFMVLYGAAGTGKSTILNIIQQLFEGYYSVFDAKALGSSSNSFALEAFKSNPLVAIQHDGDLSKIEDNTRLNSLVSHELMTVNEKFKSTYSNRFKCFLFMGTNKPVKITDAKSGLIRRLIDVSPSGEKLSPKEYKATVKQVGF
;
A
#
# COMPACT_ATOMS: atom_id res chain seq x y z
N MET A 1 15.99 9.50 -1.95
CA MET A 1 14.99 9.16 -2.99
C MET A 1 15.52 9.32 -4.41
N SER A 2 16.21 10.42 -4.75
CA SER A 2 16.67 10.70 -6.13
C SER A 2 17.58 9.65 -6.76
N THR A 3 18.34 8.89 -5.99
CA THR A 3 19.20 7.80 -6.49
C THR A 3 18.40 6.52 -6.80
N LEU A 4 17.37 6.23 -6.01
CA LEU A 4 16.61 4.99 -6.09
C LEU A 4 15.39 5.09 -7.01
N TYR A 5 14.89 6.29 -7.26
CA TYR A 5 13.66 6.54 -8.02
C TYR A 5 13.87 7.71 -8.98
N SER A 6 13.40 7.58 -10.21
CA SER A 6 13.34 8.69 -11.16
C SER A 6 12.44 9.81 -10.65
N GLU A 7 12.50 10.97 -11.26
CA GLU A 7 11.64 12.11 -10.91
C GLU A 7 10.15 11.76 -11.07
N GLU A 8 9.79 11.05 -12.13
CA GLU A 8 8.42 10.59 -12.38
C GLU A 8 7.93 9.68 -11.25
N GLU A 9 8.74 8.68 -10.87
CA GLU A 9 8.37 7.73 -9.82
C GLU A 9 8.27 8.40 -8.44
N ARG A 10 9.14 9.36 -8.16
CA ARG A 10 9.06 10.18 -6.93
C ARG A 10 7.79 11.00 -6.89
N THR A 11 7.43 11.64 -8.00
CA THR A 11 6.21 12.44 -8.11
C THR A 11 4.96 11.62 -7.80
N LYS A 12 4.89 10.35 -8.23
CA LYS A 12 3.79 9.44 -7.87
C LYS A 12 3.69 9.22 -6.36
N ILE A 13 4.83 9.00 -5.70
CA ILE A 13 4.87 8.79 -4.24
C ILE A 13 4.46 10.05 -3.49
N GLU A 14 5.01 11.20 -3.86
CA GLU A 14 4.71 12.49 -3.25
C GLU A 14 3.24 12.87 -3.44
N TRP A 15 2.69 12.62 -4.62
CA TRP A 15 1.27 12.82 -4.91
C TRP A 15 0.37 11.94 -4.03
N ALA A 16 0.72 10.65 -3.84
CA ALA A 16 -0.04 9.77 -2.98
C ALA A 16 -0.05 10.27 -1.52
N ILE A 17 1.14 10.64 -0.99
CA ILE A 17 1.26 11.20 0.36
C ILE A 17 0.44 12.50 0.48
N GLY A 18 0.55 13.40 -0.48
CA GLY A 18 -0.23 14.63 -0.53
C GLY A 18 -1.73 14.39 -0.51
N SER A 19 -2.21 13.39 -1.25
CA SER A 19 -3.64 13.03 -1.30
C SER A 19 -4.18 12.51 0.02
N ILE A 20 -3.34 11.81 0.80
CA ILE A 20 -3.70 11.33 2.13
C ILE A 20 -3.82 12.50 3.11
N VAL A 21 -2.81 13.37 3.11
CA VAL A 21 -2.75 14.54 4.02
C VAL A 21 -3.88 15.53 3.72
N SER A 22 -4.22 15.76 2.45
CA SER A 22 -5.34 16.64 2.06
C SER A 22 -6.72 16.02 2.29
N GLY A 23 -6.80 14.71 2.52
CA GLY A 23 -8.06 13.98 2.64
C GLY A 23 -8.75 13.68 1.30
N ASP A 24 -8.06 13.87 0.18
CA ASP A 24 -8.60 13.67 -1.18
C ASP A 24 -8.47 12.23 -1.70
N SER A 25 -7.84 11.33 -0.95
CA SER A 25 -7.59 9.94 -1.37
C SER A 25 -8.88 9.19 -1.78
N LYS A 26 -10.02 9.54 -1.16
CA LYS A 26 -11.33 9.00 -1.55
C LYS A 26 -11.71 9.32 -2.99
N LYS A 27 -11.41 10.54 -3.45
CA LYS A 27 -11.74 10.99 -4.82
C LYS A 27 -10.89 10.26 -5.86
N LEU A 28 -9.70 9.84 -5.47
CA LEU A 28 -8.72 9.24 -6.35
C LEU A 28 -8.99 7.75 -6.58
N GLN A 29 -9.48 7.05 -5.58
CA GLN A 29 -9.74 5.61 -5.63
C GLN A 29 -8.52 4.81 -6.13
N LYS A 30 -7.33 5.10 -5.58
CA LYS A 30 -6.06 4.50 -5.97
C LYS A 30 -5.37 3.83 -4.79
N PHE A 31 -4.53 2.85 -5.10
CA PHE A 31 -3.54 2.26 -4.19
C PHE A 31 -2.21 2.14 -4.92
N MET A 32 -1.12 2.06 -4.17
CA MET A 32 0.22 2.06 -4.73
C MET A 32 0.93 0.73 -4.53
N VAL A 33 1.59 0.25 -5.58
CA VAL A 33 2.45 -0.93 -5.55
C VAL A 33 3.86 -0.55 -5.96
N LEU A 34 4.81 -0.73 -5.05
CA LEU A 34 6.24 -0.60 -5.32
C LEU A 34 6.76 -1.95 -5.82
N TYR A 35 7.07 -2.02 -7.11
CA TYR A 35 7.54 -3.24 -7.76
C TYR A 35 9.02 -3.16 -8.09
N GLY A 36 9.79 -4.20 -7.74
CA GLY A 36 11.21 -4.27 -8.09
C GLY A 36 11.94 -5.41 -7.40
N ALA A 37 13.15 -5.70 -7.84
CA ALA A 37 14.01 -6.73 -7.25
C ALA A 37 14.28 -6.48 -5.76
N ALA A 38 14.73 -7.49 -5.04
CA ALA A 38 15.19 -7.34 -3.66
C ALA A 38 16.37 -6.35 -3.58
N GLY A 39 16.39 -5.53 -2.54
CA GLY A 39 17.47 -4.55 -2.29
C GLY A 39 17.40 -3.28 -3.13
N THR A 40 16.28 -2.99 -3.80
CA THR A 40 16.09 -1.77 -4.62
C THR A 40 15.43 -0.60 -3.88
N GLY A 41 15.32 -0.67 -2.56
CA GLY A 41 14.83 0.44 -1.73
C GLY A 41 13.32 0.47 -1.47
N LYS A 42 12.53 -0.53 -1.92
CA LYS A 42 11.09 -0.58 -1.67
C LYS A 42 10.75 -0.49 -0.17
N SER A 43 11.35 -1.37 0.63
CA SER A 43 11.13 -1.39 2.07
C SER A 43 11.57 -0.10 2.76
N THR A 44 12.63 0.56 2.25
CA THR A 44 13.08 1.85 2.77
C THR A 44 11.99 2.91 2.62
N ILE A 45 11.38 3.01 1.44
CA ILE A 45 10.28 3.96 1.20
C ILE A 45 9.05 3.61 2.04
N LEU A 46 8.67 2.33 2.12
CA LEU A 46 7.54 1.90 2.95
C LEU A 46 7.77 2.21 4.44
N ASN A 47 9.00 2.04 4.94
CA ASN A 47 9.35 2.41 6.32
C ASN A 47 9.27 3.92 6.54
N ILE A 48 9.70 4.74 5.56
CA ILE A 48 9.55 6.20 5.65
C ILE A 48 8.08 6.59 5.71
N ILE A 49 7.23 6.01 4.85
CA ILE A 49 5.79 6.25 4.89
C ILE A 49 5.20 5.83 6.23
N GLN A 50 5.61 4.69 6.76
CA GLN A 50 5.18 4.22 8.09
C GLN A 50 5.55 5.22 9.19
N GLN A 51 6.75 5.78 9.17
CA GLN A 51 7.19 6.80 10.13
C GLN A 51 6.43 8.13 9.97
N LEU A 52 6.17 8.57 8.73
CA LEU A 52 5.40 9.79 8.47
C LEU A 52 3.97 9.70 9.03
N PHE A 53 3.39 8.51 9.06
CA PHE A 53 2.04 8.25 9.54
C PHE A 53 2.03 7.46 10.85
N GLU A 54 3.05 7.64 11.71
CA GLU A 54 3.11 6.98 13.00
C GLU A 54 1.85 7.29 13.84
N GLY A 55 1.25 6.23 14.40
CA GLY A 55 -0.04 6.32 15.10
C GLY A 55 -1.27 6.28 14.19
N TYR A 56 -1.10 6.42 12.87
CA TYR A 56 -2.18 6.45 11.88
C TYR A 56 -2.03 5.40 10.78
N TYR A 57 -1.17 4.43 10.96
CA TYR A 57 -0.96 3.33 10.01
C TYR A 57 -1.37 1.97 10.58
N SER A 58 -1.61 1.03 9.68
CA SER A 58 -1.82 -0.38 9.99
C SER A 58 -1.06 -1.26 8.98
N VAL A 59 -0.98 -2.54 9.28
CA VAL A 59 -0.44 -3.56 8.37
C VAL A 59 -1.60 -4.35 7.80
N PHE A 60 -1.56 -4.69 6.51
CA PHE A 60 -2.58 -5.50 5.87
C PHE A 60 -1.96 -6.67 5.09
N ASP A 61 -2.79 -7.64 4.77
CA ASP A 61 -2.45 -8.75 3.88
C ASP A 61 -3.47 -8.81 2.73
N ALA A 62 -3.00 -8.51 1.53
CA ALA A 62 -3.83 -8.52 0.32
C ALA A 62 -4.44 -9.90 0.04
N LYS A 63 -3.70 -10.99 0.35
CA LYS A 63 -4.21 -12.36 0.21
C LYS A 63 -5.38 -12.61 1.18
N ALA A 64 -5.27 -12.15 2.41
CA ALA A 64 -6.34 -12.27 3.40
C ALA A 64 -7.60 -11.48 2.97
N LEU A 65 -7.41 -10.27 2.42
CA LEU A 65 -8.51 -9.47 1.87
C LEU A 65 -9.19 -10.16 0.68
N GLY A 66 -8.42 -10.83 -0.17
CA GLY A 66 -8.92 -11.53 -1.36
C GLY A 66 -9.40 -12.96 -1.11
N SER A 67 -9.42 -13.43 0.14
CA SER A 67 -9.90 -14.78 0.49
C SER A 67 -11.34 -14.74 0.96
N SER A 68 -12.21 -15.51 0.29
CA SER A 68 -13.61 -15.67 0.69
C SER A 68 -13.77 -16.33 2.06
N SER A 69 -12.81 -17.18 2.44
CA SER A 69 -12.82 -17.89 3.73
C SER A 69 -12.41 -17.03 4.93
N ASN A 70 -11.77 -15.88 4.72
CA ASN A 70 -11.34 -15.01 5.79
C ASN A 70 -12.36 -13.90 6.06
N SER A 71 -13.31 -14.16 6.97
CA SER A 71 -14.32 -13.18 7.38
C SER A 71 -13.79 -12.03 8.25
N PHE A 72 -12.58 -12.18 8.83
CA PHE A 72 -11.97 -11.21 9.74
C PHE A 72 -10.88 -10.35 9.09
N ALA A 73 -10.73 -10.40 7.77
CA ALA A 73 -9.67 -9.68 7.06
C ALA A 73 -9.71 -8.15 7.26
N LEU A 74 -10.87 -7.58 7.62
CA LEU A 74 -11.04 -6.15 7.87
C LEU A 74 -10.69 -5.73 9.31
N GLU A 75 -10.41 -6.65 10.22
CA GLU A 75 -10.02 -6.30 11.60
C GLU A 75 -8.77 -5.42 11.66
N ALA A 76 -7.83 -5.58 10.71
CA ALA A 76 -6.64 -4.75 10.60
C ALA A 76 -6.95 -3.26 10.40
N PHE A 77 -8.15 -2.92 9.95
CA PHE A 77 -8.59 -1.55 9.65
C PHE A 77 -9.50 -0.95 10.73
N LYS A 78 -9.78 -1.66 11.81
CA LYS A 78 -10.74 -1.21 12.84
C LYS A 78 -10.36 0.11 13.52
N SER A 79 -9.07 0.43 13.61
CA SER A 79 -8.57 1.71 14.12
C SER A 79 -8.79 2.86 13.13
N ASN A 80 -9.33 2.59 11.94
CA ASN A 80 -9.51 3.51 10.83
C ASN A 80 -8.20 4.24 10.46
N PRO A 81 -7.12 3.50 10.12
CA PRO A 81 -5.84 4.08 9.80
C PRO A 81 -5.91 4.93 8.52
N LEU A 82 -5.04 5.93 8.39
CA LEU A 82 -4.91 6.72 7.17
C LEU A 82 -4.16 5.97 6.07
N VAL A 83 -3.20 5.12 6.48
CA VAL A 83 -2.45 4.26 5.57
C VAL A 83 -2.42 2.83 6.07
N ALA A 84 -2.36 1.87 5.14
CA ALA A 84 -2.06 0.49 5.45
C ALA A 84 -0.95 -0.01 4.52
N ILE A 85 -0.02 -0.77 5.09
CA ILE A 85 1.24 -1.14 4.45
C ILE A 85 1.39 -2.65 4.44
N GLN A 86 1.76 -3.20 3.28
CA GLN A 86 2.24 -4.57 3.13
C GLN A 86 3.63 -4.56 2.50
N HIS A 87 4.65 -5.01 3.23
CA HIS A 87 6.05 -4.95 2.76
C HIS A 87 6.38 -5.94 1.65
N ASP A 88 5.74 -7.11 1.65
CA ASP A 88 5.93 -8.16 0.63
C ASP A 88 4.58 -8.81 0.31
N GLY A 89 3.96 -8.36 -0.75
CA GLY A 89 2.66 -8.82 -1.20
C GLY A 89 2.72 -9.52 -2.56
N ASP A 90 1.67 -10.27 -2.86
CA ASP A 90 1.49 -10.97 -4.14
C ASP A 90 0.02 -10.86 -4.59
N LEU A 91 -0.24 -9.90 -5.45
CA LEU A 91 -1.59 -9.68 -6.01
C LEU A 91 -2.06 -10.82 -6.92
N SER A 92 -1.14 -11.65 -7.46
CA SER A 92 -1.51 -12.78 -8.33
C SER A 92 -2.25 -13.91 -7.59
N LYS A 93 -2.22 -13.88 -6.26
CA LYS A 93 -2.85 -14.88 -5.38
C LYS A 93 -4.18 -14.43 -4.80
N ILE A 94 -4.71 -13.31 -5.25
CA ILE A 94 -6.02 -12.82 -4.81
C ILE A 94 -7.09 -13.59 -5.59
N GLU A 95 -7.97 -14.27 -4.88
CA GLU A 95 -9.09 -15.02 -5.46
C GLU A 95 -10.25 -14.11 -5.84
N ASP A 96 -10.53 -13.10 -4.98
CA ASP A 96 -11.60 -12.12 -5.15
C ASP A 96 -11.12 -10.71 -4.80
N ASN A 97 -11.22 -9.82 -5.77
CA ASN A 97 -10.79 -8.43 -5.63
C ASN A 97 -11.86 -7.50 -5.00
N THR A 98 -13.03 -7.98 -4.70
CA THR A 98 -14.18 -7.15 -4.29
C THR A 98 -13.88 -6.33 -3.05
N ARG A 99 -13.36 -6.96 -1.97
CA ARG A 99 -13.03 -6.25 -0.73
C ARG A 99 -11.91 -5.22 -0.93
N LEU A 100 -10.87 -5.58 -1.70
CA LEU A 100 -9.77 -4.67 -2.00
C LEU A 100 -10.27 -3.46 -2.79
N ASN A 101 -11.12 -3.67 -3.80
CA ASN A 101 -11.73 -2.60 -4.57
C ASN A 101 -12.60 -1.66 -3.70
N SER A 102 -13.44 -2.24 -2.85
CA SER A 102 -14.30 -1.46 -1.94
C SER A 102 -13.50 -0.67 -0.92
N LEU A 103 -12.41 -1.25 -0.39
CA LEU A 103 -11.52 -0.58 0.53
C LEU A 103 -10.82 0.62 -0.14
N VAL A 104 -10.27 0.44 -1.33
CA VAL A 104 -9.60 1.50 -2.11
C VAL A 104 -10.58 2.60 -2.52
N SER A 105 -11.84 2.24 -2.78
CA SER A 105 -12.90 3.20 -3.15
C SER A 105 -13.55 3.85 -1.94
N HIS A 106 -13.14 3.53 -0.72
CA HIS A 106 -13.70 4.01 0.54
C HIS A 106 -15.23 3.78 0.62
N GLU A 107 -15.68 2.62 0.20
CA GLU A 107 -17.09 2.22 0.28
C GLU A 107 -17.48 1.79 1.69
N LEU A 108 -18.78 1.75 1.96
CA LEU A 108 -19.31 1.18 3.20
C LEU A 108 -19.13 -0.34 3.15
N MET A 109 -18.47 -0.90 4.14
CA MET A 109 -18.14 -2.33 4.20
C MET A 109 -18.66 -2.95 5.50
N THR A 110 -19.10 -4.19 5.41
CA THR A 110 -19.47 -4.99 6.58
C THR A 110 -18.21 -5.56 7.24
N VAL A 111 -18.08 -5.37 8.53
CA VAL A 111 -16.94 -5.78 9.34
C VAL A 111 -17.36 -6.85 10.33
N ASN A 112 -16.67 -7.98 10.30
CA ASN A 112 -16.81 -9.04 11.30
C ASN A 112 -15.60 -9.00 12.24
N GLU A 113 -15.85 -8.87 13.53
CA GLU A 113 -14.83 -9.02 14.57
C GLU A 113 -15.11 -10.30 15.38
N LYS A 114 -14.05 -10.93 15.85
CA LYS A 114 -14.18 -12.11 16.73
C LYS A 114 -14.94 -11.73 18.00
N PHE A 115 -15.94 -12.54 18.35
CA PHE A 115 -16.74 -12.37 19.55
C PHE A 115 -17.53 -11.06 19.66
N LYS A 116 -17.77 -10.37 18.55
CA LYS A 116 -18.55 -9.13 18.49
C LYS A 116 -19.62 -9.19 17.42
N SER A 117 -20.61 -8.31 17.56
CA SER A 117 -21.64 -8.13 16.54
C SER A 117 -21.03 -7.53 15.28
N THR A 118 -21.54 -7.98 14.14
CA THR A 118 -21.22 -7.41 12.82
C THR A 118 -21.66 -5.96 12.75
N TYR A 119 -20.83 -5.10 12.22
CA TYR A 119 -21.13 -3.68 11.97
C TYR A 119 -20.67 -3.24 10.59
N SER A 120 -21.09 -2.07 10.16
CA SER A 120 -20.66 -1.48 8.89
C SER A 120 -19.79 -0.27 9.16
N ASN A 121 -18.70 -0.15 8.40
CA ASN A 121 -17.80 1.00 8.49
C ASN A 121 -17.26 1.40 7.11
N ARG A 122 -16.82 2.65 7.02
CA ARG A 122 -16.16 3.21 5.85
C ARG A 122 -14.72 3.54 6.22
N PHE A 123 -13.78 2.83 5.62
CA PHE A 123 -12.36 3.05 5.85
C PHE A 123 -11.81 4.11 4.89
N LYS A 124 -11.05 5.06 5.42
CA LYS A 124 -10.41 6.15 4.65
C LYS A 124 -8.92 5.87 4.44
N CYS A 125 -8.58 4.62 4.22
CA CYS A 125 -7.22 4.14 4.20
C CYS A 125 -6.65 4.14 2.78
N PHE A 126 -5.43 4.67 2.61
CA PHE A 126 -4.65 4.50 1.38
C PHE A 126 -3.72 3.30 1.54
N LEU A 127 -3.68 2.41 0.55
CA LEU A 127 -2.89 1.18 0.62
C LEU A 127 -1.56 1.34 -0.12
N PHE A 128 -0.48 0.92 0.54
CA PHE A 128 0.86 0.80 -0.04
C PHE A 128 1.32 -0.66 0.05
N MET A 129 1.82 -1.21 -1.03
CA MET A 129 2.33 -2.57 -1.07
C MET A 129 3.68 -2.63 -1.77
N GLY A 130 4.64 -3.34 -1.18
CA GLY A 130 5.87 -3.74 -1.85
C GLY A 130 5.73 -5.13 -2.45
N THR A 131 6.32 -5.37 -3.60
CA THR A 131 6.39 -6.70 -4.22
C THR A 131 7.64 -6.85 -5.07
N ASN A 132 8.18 -8.05 -5.13
CA ASN A 132 9.24 -8.44 -6.06
C ASN A 132 8.72 -9.29 -7.24
N LYS A 133 7.40 -9.46 -7.31
CA LYS A 133 6.73 -10.22 -8.37
C LYS A 133 5.98 -9.29 -9.30
N PRO A 134 5.98 -9.55 -10.62
CA PRO A 134 5.14 -8.80 -11.53
C PRO A 134 3.67 -8.87 -11.11
N VAL A 135 2.99 -7.73 -11.16
CA VAL A 135 1.56 -7.67 -10.89
C VAL A 135 0.83 -8.31 -12.08
N LYS A 136 0.55 -9.60 -11.97
CA LYS A 136 -0.31 -10.33 -12.91
C LYS A 136 -1.73 -10.27 -12.37
N ILE A 137 -2.55 -9.46 -12.98
CA ILE A 137 -3.98 -9.40 -12.69
C ILE A 137 -4.66 -10.23 -13.75
N THR A 138 -5.17 -11.40 -13.37
CA THR A 138 -5.80 -12.37 -14.27
C THR A 138 -7.21 -11.96 -14.70
N ASP A 139 -7.84 -11.08 -13.94
CA ASP A 139 -9.18 -10.57 -14.23
C ASP A 139 -9.16 -9.08 -14.59
N ALA A 140 -9.11 -8.79 -15.89
CA ALA A 140 -9.16 -7.43 -16.42
C ALA A 140 -10.49 -6.71 -16.09
N LYS A 141 -11.55 -7.43 -15.74
CA LYS A 141 -12.87 -6.87 -15.39
C LYS A 141 -12.95 -6.45 -13.93
N SER A 142 -11.98 -6.84 -13.09
CA SER A 142 -12.02 -6.63 -11.64
C SER A 142 -11.96 -5.15 -11.21
N GLY A 143 -11.62 -4.25 -12.13
CA GLY A 143 -11.42 -2.83 -11.82
C GLY A 143 -10.17 -2.54 -10.97
N LEU A 144 -9.38 -3.58 -10.62
CA LEU A 144 -8.17 -3.44 -9.82
C LEU A 144 -7.08 -2.69 -10.60
N ILE A 145 -6.92 -2.96 -11.91
CA ILE A 145 -5.91 -2.33 -12.76
C ILE A 145 -6.08 -0.81 -12.78
N ARG A 146 -7.30 -0.33 -12.94
CA ARG A 146 -7.58 1.11 -12.98
C ARG A 146 -7.28 1.82 -11.67
N ARG A 147 -7.23 1.06 -10.56
CA ARG A 147 -6.95 1.58 -9.21
C ARG A 147 -5.47 1.51 -8.84
N LEU A 148 -4.69 0.77 -9.59
CA LEU A 148 -3.28 0.55 -9.34
C LEU A 148 -2.44 1.74 -9.82
N ILE A 149 -1.55 2.22 -8.95
CA ILE A 149 -0.40 3.05 -9.29
C ILE A 149 0.84 2.21 -9.07
N ASP A 150 1.55 1.88 -10.12
CA ASP A 150 2.83 1.18 -10.02
C ASP A 150 3.98 2.19 -9.91
N VAL A 151 4.91 1.87 -9.03
CA VAL A 151 6.15 2.60 -8.81
C VAL A 151 7.30 1.62 -8.89
N SER A 152 8.24 1.88 -9.78
CA SER A 152 9.41 1.03 -9.98
C SER A 152 10.69 1.76 -9.60
N PRO A 153 11.52 1.20 -8.71
CA PRO A 153 12.85 1.76 -8.46
C PRO A 153 13.72 1.68 -9.71
N SER A 154 14.75 2.54 -9.77
CA SER A 154 15.71 2.62 -10.87
C SER A 154 16.48 1.30 -11.13
N GLY A 155 16.49 0.41 -10.14
CA GLY A 155 17.28 -0.82 -10.15
C GLY A 155 18.71 -0.62 -9.62
N GLU A 156 19.12 0.60 -9.38
CA GLU A 156 20.41 0.91 -8.75
C GLU A 156 20.40 0.46 -7.29
N LYS A 157 21.50 -0.16 -6.87
CA LYS A 157 21.70 -0.59 -5.49
C LYS A 157 22.77 0.31 -4.87
N LEU A 158 22.41 1.00 -3.81
CA LEU A 158 23.38 1.75 -3.02
C LEU A 158 24.29 0.78 -2.26
N SER A 159 25.60 1.04 -2.31
CA SER A 159 26.54 0.36 -1.44
C SER A 159 26.26 0.72 0.04
N PRO A 160 26.65 -0.11 1.03
CA PRO A 160 26.47 0.21 2.43
C PRO A 160 27.10 1.55 2.86
N LYS A 161 28.17 1.97 2.20
CA LYS A 161 28.82 3.25 2.46
C LYS A 161 28.00 4.44 1.95
N GLU A 162 27.47 4.34 0.72
CA GLU A 162 26.59 5.35 0.11
C GLU A 162 25.28 5.48 0.86
N TYR A 163 24.69 4.34 1.28
CA TYR A 163 23.49 4.34 2.10
C TYR A 163 23.69 5.09 3.42
N LYS A 164 24.78 4.79 4.16
CA LYS A 164 25.12 5.49 5.41
C LYS A 164 25.37 6.98 5.21
N ALA A 165 26.01 7.38 4.12
CA ALA A 165 26.26 8.77 3.79
C ALA A 165 24.94 9.52 3.52
N THR A 166 24.04 8.90 2.75
CA THR A 166 22.73 9.47 2.43
C THR A 166 21.86 9.62 3.67
N VAL A 167 21.83 8.63 4.56
CA VAL A 167 21.08 8.68 5.82
C VAL A 167 21.61 9.80 6.73
N LYS A 168 22.92 10.00 6.82
CA LYS A 168 23.52 11.12 7.58
C LYS A 168 23.14 12.49 7.02
N GLN A 169 23.03 12.65 5.69
CA GLN A 169 22.65 13.92 5.07
C GLN A 169 21.18 14.28 5.29
N VAL A 170 20.33 13.31 5.51
CA VAL A 170 18.87 13.54 5.73
C VAL A 170 18.50 13.65 7.20
N GLY A 171 19.45 13.46 8.11
CA GLY A 171 19.23 13.67 9.55
C GLY A 171 18.43 12.59 10.26
N PHE A 172 18.43 11.38 9.69
CA PHE A 172 17.88 10.19 10.34
C PHE A 172 18.94 9.39 11.07
#